data_4a05de28d5a7197cad9b9f9236466f49
#
_entry.id   4a05de28d5a7197cad9b9f9236466f49
#
_cell.length_a   1.000
_cell.length_b   1.000
_cell.length_c   1.000
_cell.angle_alpha   90.00
_cell.angle_beta   90.00
_cell.angle_gamma   90.00
#
_symmetry.space_group_name_H-M   'P 1'
#
loop_
_entity.id
_entity.type
_entity.pdbx_description
1 polymer ?
#
loop_
_entity_poly.entity_id
_entity_poly.type
_entity_poly.pdbx_seq_one_letter_code
_entity_poly.pdbx_strand_id
1 'polypeptide(L)'
;MDTASPSTLNNQMTSLEAQVQAQHQLLGQINSHLQVLTTLLDRQPLSPEATYALTRLRRHEIHQRLGNKDRLLTARRPELVRLVYRTARLAFLSHFSLSSYGHLPQERYEAAVSFWKEWKVPADLQAQLDQAYKDLAQDRPQLHAVA
;
A
#
# COMPACT_ATOMS: atom_id res chain seq x y z
N MET A 1 10.85 70.72 15.37
CA MET A 1 10.76 69.45 16.05
C MET A 1 9.45 68.78 15.69
N ASP A 2 9.52 67.89 14.79
CA ASP A 2 8.29 67.20 14.37
C ASP A 2 8.14 65.94 15.20
N THR A 3 7.47 66.06 16.31
CA THR A 3 6.87 64.89 16.94
C THR A 3 5.64 64.53 16.17
N ALA A 4 5.59 63.34 15.64
CA ALA A 4 4.43 62.82 14.98
C ALA A 4 3.20 62.98 15.87
N SER A 5 2.11 63.53 15.35
CA SER A 5 0.86 63.70 16.09
C SER A 5 0.32 62.32 16.52
N PRO A 6 -0.38 62.23 17.64
CA PRO A 6 -1.01 60.96 18.04
C PRO A 6 -1.89 60.34 16.97
N SER A 7 -2.58 61.12 16.16
CA SER A 7 -3.40 60.65 15.03
C SER A 7 -2.58 60.01 13.94
N THR A 8 -1.38 60.52 13.66
CA THR A 8 -0.45 59.93 12.67
C THR A 8 0.06 58.58 13.15
N LEU A 9 0.44 58.48 14.42
CA LEU A 9 0.88 57.20 15.01
C LEU A 9 -0.26 56.16 15.00
N ASN A 10 -1.48 56.59 15.35
CA ASN A 10 -2.64 55.69 15.29
C ASN A 10 -2.91 55.20 13.87
N ASN A 11 -2.80 56.07 12.86
CA ASN A 11 -2.98 55.70 11.46
C ASN A 11 -1.91 54.69 11.00
N GLN A 12 -0.65 54.89 11.45
CA GLN A 12 0.43 53.97 11.15
C GLN A 12 0.20 52.61 11.81
N MET A 13 -0.25 52.57 13.05
CA MET A 13 -0.55 51.32 13.77
C MET A 13 -1.72 50.59 13.11
N THR A 14 -2.79 51.31 12.72
CA THR A 14 -3.92 50.73 12.03
C THR A 14 -3.51 50.12 10.68
N SER A 15 -2.63 50.80 9.96
CA SER A 15 -2.11 50.29 8.69
C SER A 15 -1.26 49.03 8.90
N LEU A 16 -0.42 48.96 9.94
CA LEU A 16 0.37 47.80 10.28
C LEU A 16 -0.53 46.64 10.68
N GLU A 17 -1.55 46.85 11.49
CA GLU A 17 -2.51 45.84 11.88
C GLU A 17 -3.25 45.26 10.67
N ALA A 18 -3.67 46.12 9.73
CA ALA A 18 -4.31 45.70 8.49
C ALA A 18 -3.38 44.83 7.64
N GLN A 19 -2.09 45.20 7.57
CA GLN A 19 -1.08 44.37 6.86
C GLN A 19 -0.89 43.03 7.51
N VAL A 20 -0.78 42.97 8.84
CA VAL A 20 -0.64 41.73 9.59
C VAL A 20 -1.86 40.84 9.37
N GLN A 21 -3.06 41.38 9.44
CA GLN A 21 -4.28 40.64 9.17
C GLN A 21 -4.33 40.08 7.74
N ALA A 22 -3.94 40.89 6.75
CA ALA A 22 -3.87 40.44 5.36
C ALA A 22 -2.88 39.30 5.18
N GLN A 23 -1.71 39.37 5.85
CA GLN A 23 -0.73 38.31 5.84
C GLN A 23 -1.26 37.02 6.48
N HIS A 24 -1.97 37.14 7.61
CA HIS A 24 -2.59 35.98 8.28
C HIS A 24 -3.65 35.33 7.39
N GLN A 25 -4.48 36.11 6.72
CA GLN A 25 -5.46 35.59 5.79
C GLN A 25 -4.81 34.86 4.61
N LEU A 26 -3.74 35.44 4.06
CA LEU A 26 -3.00 34.83 2.95
C LEU A 26 -2.35 33.52 3.38
N LEU A 27 -1.74 33.46 4.57
CA LEU A 27 -1.18 32.24 5.12
C LEU A 27 -2.24 31.17 5.34
N GLY A 28 -3.42 31.57 5.85
CA GLY A 28 -4.55 30.65 6.00
C GLY A 28 -5.01 30.06 4.68
N GLN A 29 -5.08 30.88 3.63
CA GLN A 29 -5.43 30.42 2.28
C GLN A 29 -4.38 29.47 1.72
N ILE A 30 -3.10 29.77 1.88
CA ILE A 30 -2.00 28.90 1.46
C ILE A 30 -2.08 27.55 2.17
N ASN A 31 -2.28 27.55 3.48
CA ASN A 31 -2.43 26.32 4.26
C ASN A 31 -3.61 25.49 3.79
N SER A 32 -4.77 26.13 3.51
CA SER A 32 -5.95 25.43 2.99
C SER A 32 -5.67 24.81 1.61
N HIS A 33 -5.00 25.54 0.72
CA HIS A 33 -4.60 25.01 -0.59
C HIS A 33 -3.62 23.84 -0.44
N LEU A 34 -2.64 23.95 0.46
CA LEU A 34 -1.70 22.87 0.71
C LEU A 34 -2.40 21.60 1.24
N GLN A 35 -3.39 21.77 2.12
CA GLN A 35 -4.18 20.64 2.62
C GLN A 35 -4.98 19.99 1.49
N VAL A 36 -5.62 20.78 0.62
CA VAL A 36 -6.36 20.24 -0.53
C VAL A 36 -5.43 19.50 -1.48
N LEU A 37 -4.26 20.08 -1.80
CA LEU A 37 -3.28 19.45 -2.67
C LEU A 37 -2.73 18.15 -2.06
N THR A 38 -2.44 18.15 -0.77
CA THR A 38 -1.98 16.94 -0.05
C THR A 38 -3.05 15.85 -0.11
N THR A 39 -4.32 16.22 0.14
CA THR A 39 -5.43 15.26 0.06
C THR A 39 -5.59 14.70 -1.35
N LEU A 40 -5.47 15.53 -2.38
CA LEU A 40 -5.54 15.10 -3.77
C LEU A 40 -4.37 14.17 -4.14
N LEU A 41 -3.16 14.48 -3.68
CA LEU A 41 -1.99 13.63 -3.89
C LEU A 41 -2.16 12.27 -3.20
N ASP A 42 -2.66 12.26 -1.98
CA ASP A 42 -2.90 11.02 -1.21
C ASP A 42 -3.97 10.14 -1.85
N ARG A 43 -4.95 10.74 -2.52
CA ARG A 43 -6.02 10.02 -3.23
C ARG A 43 -5.64 9.59 -4.63
N GLN A 44 -4.52 10.05 -5.15
CA GLN A 44 -4.06 9.60 -6.47
C GLN A 44 -3.75 8.10 -6.44
N PRO A 45 -3.92 7.40 -7.58
CA PRO A 45 -3.48 6.02 -7.70
C PRO A 45 -1.99 5.91 -7.42
N LEU A 46 -1.55 4.70 -7.07
CA LEU A 46 -0.15 4.42 -6.86
C LEU A 46 0.68 4.80 -8.10
N SER A 47 1.86 5.36 -7.86
CA SER A 47 2.83 5.55 -8.93
C SER A 47 3.22 4.21 -9.56
N PRO A 48 3.72 4.18 -10.81
CA PRO A 48 4.21 2.94 -11.42
C PRO A 48 5.29 2.24 -10.57
N GLU A 49 6.15 3.01 -9.94
CA GLU A 49 7.22 2.50 -9.06
C GLU A 49 6.64 1.84 -7.81
N ALA A 50 5.66 2.48 -7.17
CA ALA A 50 4.98 1.93 -6.00
C ALA A 50 4.19 0.67 -6.36
N THR A 51 3.51 0.66 -7.49
CA THR A 51 2.79 -0.51 -8.02
C THR A 51 3.74 -1.67 -8.26
N TYR A 52 4.89 -1.41 -8.85
CA TYR A 52 5.92 -2.42 -9.10
C TYR A 52 6.47 -2.99 -7.79
N ALA A 53 6.81 -2.12 -6.83
CA ALA A 53 7.32 -2.53 -5.53
C ALA A 53 6.30 -3.40 -4.79
N LEU A 54 5.03 -3.03 -4.83
CA LEU A 54 3.95 -3.77 -4.18
C LEU A 54 3.72 -5.13 -4.86
N THR A 55 3.80 -5.20 -6.18
CA THR A 55 3.69 -6.45 -6.94
C THR A 55 4.85 -7.40 -6.61
N ARG A 56 6.07 -6.88 -6.51
CA ARG A 56 7.23 -7.67 -6.10
C ARG A 56 7.08 -8.21 -4.69
N LEU A 57 6.64 -7.36 -3.76
CA LEU A 57 6.40 -7.77 -2.38
C LEU A 57 5.35 -8.86 -2.30
N ARG A 58 4.24 -8.71 -3.00
CA ARG A 58 3.19 -9.72 -3.07
C ARG A 58 3.73 -11.08 -3.54
N ARG A 59 4.46 -11.09 -4.64
CA ARG A 59 5.04 -12.31 -5.20
C ARG A 59 6.02 -12.95 -4.21
N HIS A 60 6.87 -12.16 -3.60
CA HIS A 60 7.84 -12.62 -2.62
C HIS A 60 7.15 -13.26 -1.42
N GLU A 61 6.16 -12.58 -0.86
CA GLU A 61 5.45 -13.06 0.33
C GLU A 61 4.63 -14.32 0.03
N ILE A 62 3.95 -14.38 -1.10
CA ILE A 62 3.22 -15.59 -1.51
C ILE A 62 4.19 -16.75 -1.76
N HIS A 63 5.29 -16.48 -2.44
CA HIS A 63 6.33 -17.49 -2.70
C HIS A 63 6.88 -18.07 -1.40
N GLN A 64 7.17 -17.25 -0.40
CA GLN A 64 7.62 -17.71 0.90
C GLN A 64 6.59 -18.62 1.58
N ARG A 65 5.30 -18.30 1.46
CA ARG A 65 4.23 -19.12 2.06
C ARG A 65 4.00 -20.42 1.32
N LEU A 66 4.35 -20.49 0.04
CA LEU A 66 4.33 -21.73 -0.73
C LEU A 66 5.50 -22.66 -0.34
N GLY A 67 6.57 -22.11 0.21
CA GLY A 67 7.72 -22.89 0.68
C GLY A 67 8.79 -23.11 -0.41
N ASN A 68 9.90 -23.73 -0.02
CA ASN A 68 11.08 -23.89 -0.88
C ASN A 68 10.90 -24.86 -2.06
N LYS A 69 9.80 -25.61 -2.08
CA LYS A 69 9.51 -26.61 -3.13
C LYS A 69 8.44 -26.15 -4.10
N ASP A 70 8.22 -24.86 -4.20
CA ASP A 70 7.17 -24.28 -5.05
C ASP A 70 7.33 -24.64 -6.53
N ARG A 71 8.54 -24.79 -7.04
CA ARG A 71 8.80 -25.21 -8.43
C ARG A 71 8.23 -26.58 -8.72
N LEU A 72 8.42 -27.52 -7.82
CA LEU A 72 7.86 -28.88 -7.95
C LEU A 72 6.33 -28.82 -7.84
N LEU A 73 5.82 -28.04 -6.91
CA LEU A 73 4.38 -27.84 -6.76
C LEU A 73 3.78 -27.20 -8.00
N THR A 74 4.42 -26.19 -8.56
CA THR A 74 3.98 -25.53 -9.80
C THR A 74 3.96 -26.51 -10.98
N ALA A 75 4.95 -27.38 -11.08
CA ALA A 75 5.03 -28.37 -12.14
C ALA A 75 3.96 -29.46 -12.00
N ARG A 76 3.68 -29.92 -10.76
CA ARG A 76 2.78 -31.05 -10.49
C ARG A 76 1.34 -30.63 -10.22
N ARG A 77 1.16 -29.49 -9.55
CA ARG A 77 -0.14 -28.98 -9.12
C ARG A 77 -0.29 -27.48 -9.47
N PRO A 78 -0.23 -27.11 -10.75
CA PRO A 78 -0.30 -25.70 -11.14
C PRO A 78 -1.63 -25.03 -10.76
N GLU A 79 -2.72 -25.79 -10.74
CA GLU A 79 -4.04 -25.30 -10.33
C GLU A 79 -4.06 -24.87 -8.86
N LEU A 80 -3.32 -25.56 -8.01
CA LEU A 80 -3.24 -25.24 -6.58
C LEU A 80 -2.45 -23.94 -6.34
N VAL A 81 -1.34 -23.77 -7.05
CA VAL A 81 -0.54 -22.54 -7.00
C VAL A 81 -1.37 -21.35 -7.49
N ARG A 82 -2.08 -21.50 -8.60
CA ARG A 82 -2.96 -20.44 -9.10
C ARG A 82 -4.07 -20.09 -8.11
N LEU A 83 -4.61 -21.10 -7.42
CA LEU A 83 -5.62 -20.89 -6.39
C LEU A 83 -5.07 -20.06 -5.22
N VAL A 84 -3.84 -20.29 -4.79
CA VAL A 84 -3.19 -19.49 -3.74
C VAL A 84 -3.07 -18.03 -4.17
N TYR A 85 -2.55 -17.77 -5.37
CA TYR A 85 -2.42 -16.40 -5.88
C TYR A 85 -3.77 -15.71 -6.04
N ARG A 86 -4.78 -16.43 -6.53
CA ARG A 86 -6.14 -15.90 -6.67
C ARG A 86 -6.75 -15.58 -5.31
N THR A 87 -6.61 -16.47 -4.34
CA THR A 87 -7.13 -16.28 -2.98
C THR A 87 -6.47 -15.07 -2.33
N ALA A 88 -5.15 -14.93 -2.46
CA ALA A 88 -4.42 -13.77 -1.97
C ALA A 88 -4.91 -12.47 -2.60
N ARG A 89 -5.09 -12.45 -3.92
CA ARG A 89 -5.60 -11.29 -4.65
C ARG A 89 -6.99 -10.89 -4.18
N LEU A 90 -7.89 -11.85 -4.08
CA LEU A 90 -9.27 -11.59 -3.66
C LEU A 90 -9.32 -11.09 -2.21
N ALA A 91 -8.48 -11.64 -1.34
CA ALA A 91 -8.35 -11.17 0.04
C ALA A 91 -7.88 -9.72 0.11
N PHE A 92 -6.89 -9.36 -0.70
CA PHE A 92 -6.39 -7.99 -0.79
C PHE A 92 -7.48 -7.03 -1.29
N LEU A 93 -8.13 -7.36 -2.40
CA LEU A 93 -9.18 -6.50 -2.98
C LEU A 93 -10.34 -6.32 -2.01
N SER A 94 -10.73 -7.37 -1.31
CA SER A 94 -11.79 -7.32 -0.31
C SER A 94 -11.38 -6.48 0.90
N HIS A 95 -10.15 -6.63 1.39
CA HIS A 95 -9.65 -5.88 2.54
C HIS A 95 -9.65 -4.37 2.30
N PHE A 96 -9.26 -3.95 1.10
CA PHE A 96 -9.20 -2.53 0.73
C PHE A 96 -10.45 -2.04 -0.01
N SER A 97 -11.46 -2.89 -0.15
CA SER A 97 -12.71 -2.56 -0.87
C SER A 97 -12.46 -2.04 -2.30
N LEU A 98 -11.57 -2.71 -3.02
CA LEU A 98 -11.17 -2.34 -4.37
C LEU A 98 -11.80 -3.27 -5.41
N SER A 99 -12.13 -2.72 -6.58
CA SER A 99 -12.55 -3.50 -7.75
C SER A 99 -11.34 -4.02 -8.54
N SER A 100 -10.23 -3.31 -8.49
CA SER A 100 -8.98 -3.73 -9.14
C SER A 100 -7.77 -3.21 -8.35
N TYR A 101 -6.63 -3.88 -8.56
CA TYR A 101 -5.38 -3.58 -7.85
C TYR A 101 -4.86 -2.16 -8.12
N GLY A 102 -5.08 -1.66 -9.35
CA GLY A 102 -4.63 -0.33 -9.75
C GLY A 102 -5.40 0.82 -9.13
N HIS A 103 -6.52 0.56 -8.45
CA HIS A 103 -7.32 1.59 -7.80
C HIS A 103 -6.90 1.90 -6.37
N LEU A 104 -5.83 1.27 -5.85
CA LEU A 104 -5.34 1.56 -4.51
C LEU A 104 -4.80 2.99 -4.43
N PRO A 105 -5.33 3.84 -3.51
CA PRO A 105 -4.80 5.19 -3.34
C PRO A 105 -3.40 5.17 -2.74
N GLN A 106 -2.59 6.19 -3.07
CA GLN A 106 -1.23 6.33 -2.57
C GLN A 106 -1.17 6.36 -1.04
N GLU A 107 -2.15 6.95 -0.38
CA GLU A 107 -2.23 7.03 1.08
C GLU A 107 -2.32 5.65 1.75
N ARG A 108 -2.76 4.62 1.03
CA ARG A 108 -2.92 3.27 1.55
C ARG A 108 -1.74 2.34 1.22
N TYR A 109 -0.68 2.87 0.64
CA TYR A 109 0.50 2.09 0.27
C TYR A 109 1.10 1.35 1.47
N GLU A 110 1.32 2.03 2.58
CA GLU A 110 1.91 1.43 3.79
C GLU A 110 1.00 0.35 4.38
N ALA A 111 -0.30 0.58 4.37
CA ALA A 111 -1.27 -0.43 4.80
C ALA A 111 -1.24 -1.66 3.90
N ALA A 112 -1.03 -1.48 2.59
CA ALA A 112 -0.91 -2.58 1.64
C ALA A 112 0.38 -3.38 1.87
N VAL A 113 1.48 -2.72 2.16
CA VAL A 113 2.75 -3.38 2.53
C VAL A 113 2.55 -4.25 3.78
N SER A 114 1.91 -3.69 4.81
CA SER A 114 1.62 -4.43 6.04
C SER A 114 0.69 -5.61 5.78
N PHE A 115 -0.31 -5.43 4.92
CA PHE A 115 -1.22 -6.52 4.53
C PHE A 115 -0.44 -7.72 3.99
N TRP A 116 0.47 -7.52 3.03
CA TRP A 116 1.23 -8.61 2.43
C TRP A 116 2.18 -9.27 3.42
N LYS A 117 2.80 -8.50 4.30
CA LYS A 117 3.70 -9.05 5.33
C LYS A 117 2.96 -9.92 6.36
N GLU A 118 1.71 -9.59 6.64
CA GLU A 118 0.88 -10.28 7.64
C GLU A 118 -0.06 -11.32 7.04
N TRP A 119 -0.29 -11.29 5.72
CA TRP A 119 -1.22 -12.21 5.07
C TRP A 119 -0.78 -13.66 5.27
N LYS A 120 -1.74 -14.51 5.58
CA LYS A 120 -1.53 -15.96 5.73
C LYS A 120 -2.48 -16.71 4.82
N VAL A 121 -2.03 -17.86 4.34
CA VAL A 121 -2.86 -18.77 3.58
C VAL A 121 -4.03 -19.24 4.46
N PRO A 122 -5.28 -19.19 3.96
CA PRO A 122 -6.41 -19.73 4.71
C PRO A 122 -6.20 -21.20 5.09
N ALA A 123 -6.73 -21.59 6.24
CA ALA A 123 -6.50 -22.92 6.81
C ALA A 123 -6.84 -24.07 5.87
N ASP A 124 -7.96 -23.96 5.16
CA ASP A 124 -8.40 -24.99 4.21
C ASP A 124 -7.41 -25.16 3.06
N LEU A 125 -6.93 -24.04 2.53
CA LEU A 125 -5.96 -24.03 1.44
C LEU A 125 -4.59 -24.48 1.92
N GLN A 126 -4.21 -24.10 3.14
CA GLN A 126 -2.97 -24.57 3.75
C GLN A 126 -2.96 -26.09 3.92
N ALA A 127 -4.09 -26.67 4.32
CA ALA A 127 -4.23 -28.13 4.41
C ALA A 127 -4.06 -28.80 3.04
N GLN A 128 -4.58 -28.23 1.98
CA GLN A 128 -4.38 -28.75 0.61
C GLN A 128 -2.92 -28.65 0.18
N LEU A 129 -2.23 -27.56 0.52
CA LEU A 129 -0.82 -27.38 0.24
C LEU A 129 0.03 -28.43 1.01
N ASP A 130 -0.25 -28.63 2.27
CA ASP A 130 0.46 -29.59 3.12
C ASP A 130 0.29 -31.01 2.56
N GLN A 131 -0.92 -31.35 2.12
CA GLN A 131 -1.19 -32.66 1.51
C GLN A 131 -0.43 -32.80 0.18
N ALA A 132 -0.43 -31.77 -0.65
CA ALA A 132 0.32 -31.77 -1.90
C ALA A 132 1.81 -31.96 -1.70
N TYR A 133 2.40 -31.32 -0.68
CA TYR A 133 3.82 -31.52 -0.33
C TYR A 133 4.11 -32.92 0.18
N LYS A 134 3.20 -33.53 0.94
CA LYS A 134 3.33 -34.92 1.37
C LYS A 134 3.32 -35.86 0.16
N ASP A 135 2.42 -35.63 -0.78
CA ASP A 135 2.34 -36.43 -1.99
C ASP A 135 3.62 -36.33 -2.83
N LEU A 136 4.16 -35.12 -2.96
CA LEU A 136 5.44 -34.88 -3.66
C LEU A 136 6.61 -35.58 -2.96
N ALA A 137 6.63 -35.60 -1.64
CA ALA A 137 7.68 -36.27 -0.87
C ALA A 137 7.59 -37.79 -1.03
N GLN A 138 6.38 -38.33 -1.17
CA GLN A 138 6.19 -39.78 -1.37
C GLN A 138 6.63 -40.27 -2.76
N ASP A 139 6.47 -39.42 -3.79
CA ASP A 139 6.89 -39.74 -5.15
C ASP A 139 8.43 -39.91 -5.28
N ARG A 140 9.21 -39.24 -4.42
CA ARG A 140 10.67 -39.27 -4.48
C ARG A 140 11.29 -40.63 -4.23
N PRO A 141 10.86 -41.42 -3.20
CA PRO A 141 11.44 -42.73 -2.97
C PRO A 141 11.19 -43.71 -4.10
N GLN A 142 10.09 -43.64 -4.80
CA GLN A 142 9.73 -44.50 -5.92
C GLN A 142 10.65 -44.28 -7.13
N LEU A 143 11.02 -43.03 -7.41
CA LEU A 143 11.93 -42.70 -8.50
C LEU A 143 13.32 -43.20 -8.24
N HIS A 144 13.76 -43.25 -6.98
CA HIS A 144 15.06 -43.80 -6.59
C HIS A 144 15.08 -45.36 -6.55
N ALA A 145 13.94 -45.97 -6.31
CA ALA A 145 13.84 -47.43 -6.27
C ALA A 145 13.87 -48.07 -7.67
N VAL A 146 13.60 -47.31 -8.72
CA VAL A 146 13.60 -47.79 -10.11
C VAL A 146 14.95 -47.56 -10.79
N ALA A 147 15.79 -46.77 -10.20
CA ALA A 147 17.14 -46.56 -10.66
C ALA A 147 18.05 -47.67 -10.10
#